data_1f47f35318457d3f246eec6c1156d3a4
#
_entry.id   1f47f35318457d3f246eec6c1156d3a4
#
_cell.length_a   1.000
_cell.length_b   1.000
_cell.length_c   1.000
_cell.angle_alpha   90.00
_cell.angle_beta   90.00
_cell.angle_gamma   90.00
#
_symmetry.space_group_name_H-M   'P 1'
#
loop_
_entity.id
_entity.type
_entity.pdbx_description
1 polymer ?
#
loop_
_entity_poly.entity_id
_entity_poly.type
_entity_poly.pdbx_seq_one_letter_code
_entity_poly.pdbx_strand_id
1 'polypeptide(L)'
;FNDSDVPNENINISLIAKNAGTSVATAYNHFPNNLVDVFGSIFNIGFQKIVDSVTEFNKNNSDSYDRLQAYVKIQTDTAVEFGNALREAFYEFRELLISGKWIQGEPYLFLMGICDEYAKTNSDVDATSLADDIFVLWNGNIYLWMRYNPNFEIWSKFTDEWLVQEMSKIVDKAIFLQK
;
A
#
# COMPACT_ATOMS: atom_id res chain seq x y z
N PHE A 1 10.12 12.08 7.13
CA PHE A 1 11.05 10.95 7.04
C PHE A 1 11.51 10.68 5.60
N ASN A 2 11.84 11.76 4.84
CA ASN A 2 12.43 11.65 3.50
C ASN A 2 13.93 11.96 3.48
N ASP A 3 14.59 12.00 4.64
CA ASP A 3 16.05 12.16 4.69
C ASP A 3 16.70 10.78 4.52
N SER A 4 17.28 10.59 3.35
CA SER A 4 17.96 9.37 2.86
C SER A 4 19.21 8.97 3.66
N ASP A 5 19.52 9.63 4.76
CA ASP A 5 20.80 9.51 5.45
C ASP A 5 20.73 8.88 6.86
N VAL A 6 19.54 8.45 7.33
CA VAL A 6 19.44 7.72 8.60
C VAL A 6 19.46 6.23 8.32
N PRO A 7 20.51 5.48 8.72
CA PRO A 7 20.52 4.03 8.59
C PRO A 7 19.32 3.44 9.35
N ASN A 8 18.58 2.55 8.71
CA ASN A 8 17.36 1.91 9.24
C ASN A 8 17.55 1.27 10.63
N GLU A 9 18.77 0.88 10.98
CA GLU A 9 19.11 0.24 12.26
C GLU A 9 18.90 1.13 13.51
N ASN A 10 18.62 2.43 13.33
CA ASN A 10 18.51 3.39 14.42
C ASN A 10 17.11 3.99 14.62
N ILE A 11 16.11 3.60 13.83
CA ILE A 11 14.74 4.10 14.04
C ILE A 11 14.20 3.52 15.35
N ASN A 12 13.83 4.40 16.28
CA ASN A 12 13.23 4.02 17.55
C ASN A 12 12.31 5.15 18.05
N ILE A 13 11.49 4.83 19.05
CA ILE A 13 10.49 5.76 19.57
C ILE A 13 11.11 7.06 20.12
N SER A 14 12.32 6.99 20.66
CA SER A 14 13.03 8.17 21.19
C SER A 14 13.45 9.13 20.08
N LEU A 15 13.93 8.60 18.96
CA LEU A 15 14.28 9.39 17.79
C LEU A 15 13.02 10.03 17.17
N ILE A 16 11.94 9.26 17.06
CA ILE A 16 10.64 9.77 16.58
C ILE A 16 10.14 10.90 17.47
N ALA A 17 10.14 10.71 18.79
CA ALA A 17 9.74 11.73 19.76
C ALA A 17 10.56 13.01 19.62
N LYS A 18 11.89 12.87 19.51
CA LYS A 18 12.80 14.00 19.30
C LYS A 18 12.47 14.79 18.04
N ASN A 19 12.28 14.09 16.90
CA ASN A 19 11.99 14.74 15.62
C ASN A 19 10.59 15.37 15.60
N ALA A 20 9.63 14.78 16.32
CA ALA A 20 8.29 15.33 16.50
C ALA A 20 8.22 16.49 17.51
N GLY A 21 9.31 16.84 18.17
CA GLY A 21 9.33 17.90 19.20
C GLY A 21 8.54 17.56 20.47
N THR A 22 8.41 16.26 20.77
CA THR A 22 7.64 15.78 21.94
C THR A 22 8.53 15.02 22.92
N SER A 23 8.01 14.73 24.13
CA SER A 23 8.75 13.90 25.09
C SER A 23 8.63 12.42 24.74
N VAL A 24 9.67 11.65 25.11
CA VAL A 24 9.66 10.18 24.95
C VAL A 24 8.49 9.55 25.71
N ALA A 25 8.14 10.07 26.89
CA ALA A 25 6.98 9.61 27.66
C ALA A 25 5.67 9.85 26.91
N THR A 26 5.51 11.02 26.28
CA THR A 26 4.35 11.33 25.45
C THR A 26 4.26 10.39 24.26
N ALA A 27 5.38 10.10 23.58
CA ALA A 27 5.41 9.16 22.47
C ALA A 27 4.98 7.75 22.90
N TYR A 28 5.46 7.24 24.04
CA TYR A 28 5.02 5.94 24.57
C TYR A 28 3.54 5.91 24.97
N ASN A 29 2.98 7.03 25.43
CA ASN A 29 1.54 7.11 25.72
C ASN A 29 0.68 7.00 24.45
N HIS A 30 1.16 7.52 23.31
CA HIS A 30 0.48 7.40 22.01
C HIS A 30 0.76 6.07 21.32
N PHE A 31 1.95 5.51 21.49
CA PHE A 31 2.44 4.32 20.82
C PHE A 31 2.96 3.29 21.85
N PRO A 32 2.06 2.69 22.65
CA PRO A 32 2.47 1.79 23.74
C PRO A 32 3.18 0.52 23.25
N ASN A 33 2.92 0.07 22.01
CA ASN A 33 3.61 -1.05 21.38
C ASN A 33 4.77 -0.58 20.50
N ASN A 34 5.37 0.57 20.78
CA ASN A 34 6.53 1.14 20.09
C ASN A 34 6.30 1.36 18.59
N LEU A 35 7.26 0.92 17.78
CA LEU A 35 7.26 1.09 16.31
C LEU A 35 6.07 0.41 15.63
N VAL A 36 5.52 -0.64 16.21
CA VAL A 36 4.33 -1.34 15.66
C VAL A 36 3.14 -0.38 15.56
N ASP A 37 2.88 0.40 16.62
CA ASP A 37 1.77 1.36 16.60
C ASP A 37 2.06 2.54 15.67
N VAL A 38 3.32 2.99 15.58
CA VAL A 38 3.73 4.05 14.64
C VAL A 38 3.48 3.61 13.20
N PHE A 39 3.96 2.41 12.83
CA PHE A 39 3.78 1.90 11.48
C PHE A 39 2.31 1.60 11.17
N GLY A 40 1.55 1.09 12.16
CA GLY A 40 0.09 0.94 12.03
C GLY A 40 -0.61 2.27 11.73
N SER A 41 -0.18 3.35 12.36
CA SER A 41 -0.69 4.70 12.09
C SER A 41 -0.35 5.18 10.68
N ILE A 42 0.87 4.91 10.18
CA ILE A 42 1.28 5.22 8.81
C ILE A 42 0.37 4.48 7.79
N PHE A 43 0.13 3.19 8.01
CA PHE A 43 -0.79 2.43 7.16
C PHE A 43 -2.20 3.00 7.17
N ASN A 44 -2.74 3.32 8.34
CA ASN A 44 -4.09 3.89 8.46
C ASN A 44 -4.21 5.24 7.75
N ILE A 45 -3.21 6.12 7.90
CA ILE A 45 -3.17 7.41 7.20
C ILE A 45 -3.09 7.20 5.69
N GLY A 46 -2.21 6.31 5.23
CA GLY A 46 -2.07 5.99 3.80
C GLY A 46 -3.36 5.40 3.23
N PHE A 47 -3.98 4.46 3.95
CA PHE A 47 -5.25 3.86 3.52
C PHE A 47 -6.39 4.87 3.47
N GLN A 48 -6.53 5.72 4.49
CA GLN A 48 -7.57 6.77 4.49
C GLN A 48 -7.38 7.72 3.30
N LYS A 49 -6.15 8.11 3.00
CA LYS A 49 -5.83 8.93 1.82
C LYS A 49 -6.26 8.26 0.51
N ILE A 50 -6.03 6.95 0.38
CA ILE A 50 -6.48 6.17 -0.79
C ILE A 50 -8.00 6.21 -0.89
N VAL A 51 -8.72 5.89 0.19
CA VAL A 51 -10.19 5.88 0.23
C VAL A 51 -10.76 7.24 -0.16
N ASP A 52 -10.25 8.32 0.43
CA ASP A 52 -10.71 9.68 0.16
C ASP A 52 -10.48 10.07 -1.31
N SER A 53 -9.28 9.79 -1.84
CA SER A 53 -8.91 10.12 -3.22
C SER A 53 -9.71 9.33 -4.25
N VAL A 54 -9.90 8.02 -4.04
CA VAL A 54 -10.71 7.16 -4.91
C VAL A 54 -12.19 7.57 -4.83
N THR A 55 -12.69 7.87 -3.64
CA THR A 55 -14.07 8.31 -3.46
C THR A 55 -14.34 9.62 -4.21
N GLU A 56 -13.41 10.57 -4.15
CA GLU A 56 -13.53 11.82 -4.89
C GLU A 56 -13.46 11.60 -6.41
N PHE A 57 -12.54 10.76 -6.88
CA PHE A 57 -12.46 10.39 -8.30
C PHE A 57 -13.78 9.78 -8.78
N ASN A 58 -14.36 8.86 -8.01
CA ASN A 58 -15.58 8.13 -8.36
C ASN A 58 -16.83 9.02 -8.45
N LYS A 59 -16.88 10.17 -7.74
CA LYS A 59 -17.98 11.14 -7.85
C LYS A 59 -18.14 11.70 -9.27
N ASN A 60 -17.01 11.85 -9.96
CA ASN A 60 -16.95 12.52 -11.27
C ASN A 60 -16.78 11.53 -12.44
N ASN A 61 -16.61 10.24 -12.16
CA ASN A 61 -16.35 9.22 -13.16
C ASN A 61 -17.32 8.05 -12.97
N SER A 62 -18.12 7.76 -14.00
CA SER A 62 -19.10 6.67 -13.98
C SER A 62 -18.59 5.36 -14.57
N ASP A 63 -17.48 5.40 -15.32
CA ASP A 63 -16.90 4.21 -15.92
C ASP A 63 -16.20 3.34 -14.87
N SER A 64 -16.62 2.08 -14.77
CA SER A 64 -16.14 1.16 -13.74
C SER A 64 -14.71 0.66 -13.99
N TYR A 65 -14.27 0.61 -15.26
CA TYR A 65 -12.90 0.29 -15.60
C TYR A 65 -11.95 1.43 -15.19
N ASP A 66 -12.32 2.68 -15.48
CA ASP A 66 -11.55 3.85 -15.05
C ASP A 66 -11.43 3.92 -13.53
N ARG A 67 -12.46 3.50 -12.79
CA ARG A 67 -12.44 3.43 -11.32
C ARG A 67 -11.43 2.39 -10.81
N LEU A 68 -11.36 1.22 -11.44
CA LEU A 68 -10.34 0.20 -11.12
C LEU A 68 -8.93 0.72 -11.39
N GLN A 69 -8.72 1.33 -12.55
CA GLN A 69 -7.42 1.93 -12.91
C GLN A 69 -7.02 3.03 -11.93
N ALA A 70 -7.97 3.92 -11.58
CA ALA A 70 -7.73 4.98 -10.61
C ALA A 70 -7.39 4.43 -9.22
N TYR A 71 -8.08 3.38 -8.75
CA TYR A 71 -7.78 2.74 -7.48
C TYR A 71 -6.32 2.26 -7.44
N VAL A 72 -5.89 1.46 -8.42
CA VAL A 72 -4.51 0.94 -8.49
C VAL A 72 -3.50 2.07 -8.58
N LYS A 73 -3.78 3.09 -9.41
CA LYS A 73 -2.89 4.25 -9.56
C LYS A 73 -2.75 5.03 -8.25
N ILE A 74 -3.85 5.39 -7.60
CA ILE A 74 -3.84 6.17 -6.35
C ILE A 74 -3.14 5.39 -5.23
N GLN A 75 -3.38 4.08 -5.16
CA GLN A 75 -2.70 3.21 -4.21
C GLN A 75 -1.18 3.18 -4.45
N THR A 76 -0.76 3.12 -5.71
CA THR A 76 0.65 3.12 -6.11
C THR A 76 1.30 4.47 -5.81
N ASP A 77 0.67 5.57 -6.20
CA ASP A 77 1.17 6.93 -5.94
C ASP A 77 1.34 7.18 -4.43
N THR A 78 0.38 6.69 -3.62
CA THR A 78 0.46 6.75 -2.16
C THR A 78 1.63 5.91 -1.63
N ALA A 79 1.84 4.70 -2.15
CA ALA A 79 2.96 3.86 -1.75
C ALA A 79 4.32 4.53 -2.05
N VAL A 80 4.47 5.13 -3.22
CA VAL A 80 5.68 5.87 -3.61
C VAL A 80 5.88 7.12 -2.75
N GLU A 81 4.81 7.87 -2.47
CA GLU A 81 4.87 9.06 -1.60
C GLU A 81 5.32 8.74 -0.18
N PHE A 82 4.83 7.64 0.39
CA PHE A 82 5.28 7.17 1.70
C PHE A 82 6.68 6.54 1.66
N GLY A 83 7.11 6.07 0.48
CA GLY A 83 8.48 5.66 0.19
C GLY A 83 9.09 4.74 1.24
N ASN A 84 10.23 5.16 1.81
CA ASN A 84 10.96 4.36 2.80
C ASN A 84 10.14 4.08 4.07
N ALA A 85 9.28 5.01 4.51
CA ALA A 85 8.44 4.78 5.69
C ALA A 85 7.50 3.59 5.48
N LEU A 86 6.94 3.43 4.27
CA LEU A 86 6.10 2.28 3.94
C LEU A 86 6.92 1.00 3.80
N ARG A 87 8.13 1.06 3.21
CA ARG A 87 9.04 -0.09 3.12
C ARG A 87 9.39 -0.66 4.49
N GLU A 88 9.75 0.21 5.45
CA GLU A 88 10.03 -0.18 6.83
C GLU A 88 8.78 -0.74 7.52
N ALA A 89 7.64 -0.07 7.35
CA ALA A 89 6.38 -0.54 7.89
C ALA A 89 6.06 -1.97 7.42
N PHE A 90 6.17 -2.26 6.14
CA PHE A 90 5.94 -3.61 5.61
C PHE A 90 6.93 -4.63 6.16
N TYR A 91 8.19 -4.26 6.36
CA TYR A 91 9.20 -5.14 6.92
C TYR A 91 8.86 -5.56 8.35
N GLU A 92 8.52 -4.59 9.20
CA GLU A 92 8.14 -4.82 10.60
C GLU A 92 6.79 -5.55 10.72
N PHE A 93 5.83 -5.26 9.83
CA PHE A 93 4.52 -5.91 9.82
C PHE A 93 4.49 -7.31 9.23
N ARG A 94 5.55 -7.75 8.56
CA ARG A 94 5.59 -9.09 7.93
C ARG A 94 5.21 -10.20 8.91
N GLU A 95 5.70 -10.17 10.11
CA GLU A 95 5.42 -11.15 11.16
C GLU A 95 3.94 -11.11 11.60
N LEU A 96 3.36 -9.93 11.69
CA LEU A 96 1.93 -9.75 12.02
C LEU A 96 1.03 -10.26 10.89
N LEU A 97 1.39 -10.01 9.65
CA LEU A 97 0.68 -10.53 8.47
C LEU A 97 0.71 -12.06 8.43
N ILE A 98 1.88 -12.66 8.64
CA ILE A 98 2.07 -14.12 8.66
C ILE A 98 1.33 -14.77 9.84
N SER A 99 1.28 -14.09 11.00
CA SER A 99 0.61 -14.61 12.19
C SER A 99 -0.92 -14.54 12.13
N GLY A 100 -1.50 -13.93 11.10
CA GLY A 100 -2.94 -13.69 10.96
C GLY A 100 -3.52 -12.73 12.02
N LYS A 101 -2.67 -12.05 12.79
CA LYS A 101 -3.10 -11.10 13.82
C LYS A 101 -3.53 -9.76 13.25
N TRP A 102 -3.12 -9.46 12.03
CA TRP A 102 -3.53 -8.27 11.32
C TRP A 102 -4.45 -8.64 10.16
N ILE A 103 -5.71 -8.27 10.28
CA ILE A 103 -6.72 -8.51 9.24
C ILE A 103 -6.69 -7.30 8.30
N GLN A 104 -6.16 -7.48 7.09
CA GLN A 104 -6.27 -6.50 6.00
C GLN A 104 -7.71 -6.45 5.44
N GLY A 105 -8.72 -6.43 6.32
CA GLY A 105 -10.10 -6.52 5.86
C GLY A 105 -10.54 -5.29 5.05
N GLU A 106 -10.25 -4.09 5.57
CA GLU A 106 -10.80 -2.85 5.00
C GLU A 106 -10.27 -2.52 3.60
N PRO A 107 -8.94 -2.54 3.31
CA PRO A 107 -8.45 -2.29 1.95
C PRO A 107 -8.97 -3.27 0.92
N TYR A 108 -9.02 -4.56 1.27
CA TYR A 108 -9.54 -5.60 0.39
C TYR A 108 -11.05 -5.45 0.16
N LEU A 109 -11.84 -5.18 1.20
CA LEU A 109 -13.28 -4.96 1.09
C LEU A 109 -13.60 -3.71 0.24
N PHE A 110 -12.78 -2.68 0.34
CA PHE A 110 -12.93 -1.49 -0.51
C PHE A 110 -12.66 -1.81 -1.99
N LEU A 111 -11.60 -2.58 -2.30
CA LEU A 111 -11.32 -3.09 -3.64
C LEU A 111 -12.48 -3.96 -4.16
N MET A 112 -12.98 -4.87 -3.33
CA MET A 112 -14.14 -5.72 -3.66
C MET A 112 -15.34 -4.88 -4.11
N GLY A 113 -15.66 -3.80 -3.40
CA GLY A 113 -16.75 -2.90 -3.78
C GLY A 113 -16.58 -2.29 -5.19
N ILE A 114 -15.34 -1.95 -5.58
CA ILE A 114 -15.05 -1.42 -6.92
C ILE A 114 -15.16 -2.54 -7.97
N CYS A 115 -14.68 -3.75 -7.66
CA CYS A 115 -14.80 -4.91 -8.55
C CYS A 115 -16.27 -5.33 -8.75
N ASP A 116 -17.10 -5.25 -7.71
CA ASP A 116 -18.56 -5.49 -7.81
C ASP A 116 -19.22 -4.51 -8.79
N GLU A 117 -18.85 -3.23 -8.77
CA GLU A 117 -19.37 -2.24 -9.73
C GLU A 117 -18.94 -2.59 -11.17
N TYR A 118 -17.70 -3.06 -11.36
CA TYR A 118 -17.21 -3.49 -12.68
C TYR A 118 -17.96 -4.74 -13.19
N ALA A 119 -18.16 -5.74 -12.36
CA ALA A 119 -18.83 -6.99 -12.70
C ALA A 119 -20.31 -6.80 -13.05
N LYS A 120 -20.99 -5.76 -12.53
CA LYS A 120 -22.39 -5.43 -12.92
C LYS A 120 -22.56 -5.12 -14.41
N THR A 121 -21.53 -4.59 -15.04
CA THR A 121 -21.52 -4.24 -16.46
C THR A 121 -20.75 -5.23 -17.34
N ASN A 122 -20.05 -6.19 -16.72
CA ASN A 122 -19.19 -7.19 -17.36
C ASN A 122 -19.53 -8.57 -16.81
N SER A 123 -20.60 -9.19 -17.32
CA SER A 123 -21.21 -10.42 -16.77
C SER A 123 -20.34 -11.67 -16.85
N ASP A 124 -19.24 -11.64 -17.61
CA ASP A 124 -18.25 -12.68 -17.75
C ASP A 124 -17.11 -12.58 -16.72
N VAL A 125 -17.16 -11.58 -15.82
CA VAL A 125 -16.17 -11.32 -14.78
C VAL A 125 -16.74 -11.65 -13.41
N ASP A 126 -16.05 -12.48 -12.65
CA ASP A 126 -16.33 -12.71 -11.22
C ASP A 126 -15.62 -11.64 -10.36
N ALA A 127 -16.40 -10.88 -9.61
CA ALA A 127 -15.90 -9.76 -8.82
C ALA A 127 -14.87 -10.18 -7.76
N THR A 128 -15.08 -11.34 -7.13
CA THR A 128 -14.18 -11.87 -6.09
C THR A 128 -12.86 -12.30 -6.72
N SER A 129 -12.91 -13.05 -7.80
CA SER A 129 -11.71 -13.49 -8.53
C SER A 129 -10.92 -12.28 -9.08
N LEU A 130 -11.62 -11.26 -9.59
CA LEU A 130 -10.96 -10.04 -10.06
C LEU A 130 -10.26 -9.28 -8.93
N ALA A 131 -10.91 -9.16 -7.77
CA ALA A 131 -10.31 -8.53 -6.61
C ALA A 131 -9.09 -9.31 -6.08
N ASP A 132 -9.18 -10.64 -6.04
CA ASP A 132 -8.08 -11.52 -5.65
C ASP A 132 -6.88 -11.36 -6.60
N ASP A 133 -7.12 -11.37 -7.92
CA ASP A 133 -6.07 -11.21 -8.91
C ASP A 133 -5.39 -9.85 -8.80
N ILE A 134 -6.15 -8.75 -8.69
CA ILE A 134 -5.59 -7.41 -8.49
C ILE A 134 -4.79 -7.36 -7.19
N PHE A 135 -5.32 -7.90 -6.10
CA PHE A 135 -4.68 -7.90 -4.79
C PHE A 135 -3.35 -8.67 -4.79
N VAL A 136 -3.33 -9.86 -5.40
CA VAL A 136 -2.13 -10.70 -5.51
C VAL A 136 -1.07 -10.03 -6.38
N LEU A 137 -1.45 -9.51 -7.55
CA LEU A 137 -0.54 -8.82 -8.46
C LEU A 137 0.04 -7.56 -7.82
N TRP A 138 -0.79 -6.77 -7.12
CA TRP A 138 -0.35 -5.57 -6.42
C TRP A 138 0.65 -5.91 -5.31
N ASN A 139 0.31 -6.84 -4.42
CA ASN A 139 1.19 -7.24 -3.32
C ASN A 139 2.51 -7.84 -3.81
N GLY A 140 2.49 -8.63 -4.90
CA GLY A 140 3.69 -9.18 -5.50
C GLY A 140 4.66 -8.10 -5.98
N ASN A 141 4.16 -7.06 -6.65
CA ASN A 141 4.96 -5.96 -7.13
C ASN A 141 5.47 -5.07 -5.98
N ILE A 142 4.64 -4.78 -4.98
CA ILE A 142 5.06 -4.06 -3.76
C ILE A 142 6.18 -4.83 -3.04
N TYR A 143 6.06 -6.15 -2.93
CA TYR A 143 7.09 -6.98 -2.29
C TYR A 143 8.43 -6.88 -3.03
N LEU A 144 8.43 -6.86 -4.37
CA LEU A 144 9.65 -6.68 -5.17
C LEU A 144 10.22 -5.26 -5.01
N TRP A 145 9.36 -4.24 -5.05
CA TRP A 145 9.76 -2.85 -4.86
C TRP A 145 10.38 -2.60 -3.48
N MET A 146 9.85 -3.21 -2.42
CA MET A 146 10.43 -3.14 -1.07
C MET A 146 11.86 -3.71 -0.98
N ARG A 147 12.24 -4.57 -1.93
CA ARG A 147 13.58 -5.15 -2.00
C ARG A 147 14.58 -4.27 -2.76
N TYR A 148 14.19 -3.09 -3.20
CA TYR A 148 15.10 -2.19 -3.90
C TYR A 148 16.38 -1.98 -3.10
N ASN A 149 17.52 -2.22 -3.77
CA ASN A 149 18.84 -1.96 -3.23
C ASN A 149 19.79 -1.61 -4.39
N PRO A 150 20.26 -0.35 -4.47
CA PRO A 150 21.09 0.11 -5.59
C PRO A 150 22.45 -0.60 -5.66
N ASN A 151 22.89 -1.22 -4.56
CA ASN A 151 24.20 -1.92 -4.50
C ASN A 151 24.12 -3.37 -5.00
N PHE A 152 22.94 -3.88 -5.29
CA PHE A 152 22.74 -5.24 -5.78
C PHE A 152 22.05 -5.23 -7.14
N GLU A 153 22.72 -5.71 -8.19
CA GLU A 153 22.23 -5.71 -9.58
C GLU A 153 20.80 -6.29 -9.70
N ILE A 154 20.51 -7.41 -9.02
CA ILE A 154 19.19 -8.06 -9.06
C ILE A 154 18.09 -7.17 -8.48
N TRP A 155 18.39 -6.36 -7.45
CA TRP A 155 17.41 -5.55 -6.74
C TRP A 155 17.38 -4.09 -7.18
N SER A 156 18.43 -3.61 -7.88
CA SER A 156 18.55 -2.21 -8.32
C SER A 156 17.51 -1.79 -9.35
N LYS A 157 16.85 -2.73 -10.01
CA LYS A 157 15.81 -2.46 -11.02
C LYS A 157 14.43 -2.15 -10.44
N PHE A 158 14.18 -2.44 -9.16
CA PHE A 158 12.85 -2.26 -8.55
C PHE A 158 12.66 -0.85 -7.99
N THR A 159 12.89 0.15 -8.85
CA THR A 159 12.74 1.58 -8.54
C THR A 159 11.27 1.99 -8.43
N ASP A 160 11.03 3.24 -8.03
CA ASP A 160 9.67 3.80 -8.01
C ASP A 160 9.07 3.85 -9.43
N GLU A 161 9.87 4.18 -10.45
CA GLU A 161 9.45 4.18 -11.85
C GLU A 161 9.06 2.77 -12.32
N TRP A 162 9.83 1.75 -11.94
CA TRP A 162 9.48 0.38 -12.21
C TRP A 162 8.14 0.01 -11.58
N LEU A 163 7.92 0.37 -10.31
CA LEU A 163 6.67 0.10 -9.61
C LEU A 163 5.50 0.73 -10.37
N VAL A 164 5.56 2.02 -10.66
CA VAL A 164 4.50 2.74 -11.38
C VAL A 164 4.21 2.07 -12.73
N GLN A 165 5.24 1.67 -13.48
CA GLN A 165 5.09 1.00 -14.77
C GLN A 165 4.42 -0.37 -14.66
N GLU A 166 4.77 -1.20 -13.68
CA GLU A 166 4.14 -2.52 -13.51
C GLU A 166 2.72 -2.41 -12.97
N MET A 167 2.48 -1.47 -12.06
CA MET A 167 1.15 -1.25 -11.50
C MET A 167 0.14 -0.76 -12.54
N SER A 168 0.56 0.05 -13.50
CA SER A 168 -0.33 0.51 -14.59
C SER A 168 -0.90 -0.62 -15.46
N LYS A 169 -0.34 -1.83 -15.38
CA LYS A 169 -0.76 -3.01 -16.18
C LYS A 169 -1.62 -3.99 -15.38
N ILE A 170 -1.80 -3.78 -14.06
CA ILE A 170 -2.40 -4.78 -13.18
C ILE A 170 -3.86 -5.05 -13.53
N VAL A 171 -4.66 -4.00 -13.75
CA VAL A 171 -6.09 -4.15 -14.04
C VAL A 171 -6.30 -4.94 -15.32
N ASP A 172 -5.56 -4.62 -16.38
CA ASP A 172 -5.64 -5.35 -17.67
C ASP A 172 -5.23 -6.81 -17.53
N LYS A 173 -4.14 -7.08 -16.77
CA LYS A 173 -3.69 -8.45 -16.48
C LYS A 173 -4.75 -9.22 -15.71
N ALA A 174 -5.34 -8.63 -14.66
CA ALA A 174 -6.37 -9.27 -13.85
C ALA A 174 -7.63 -9.57 -14.68
N ILE A 175 -8.11 -8.62 -15.49
CA ILE A 175 -9.25 -8.85 -16.39
C ILE A 175 -8.95 -9.92 -17.43
N PHE A 176 -7.71 -9.98 -17.94
CA PHE A 176 -7.31 -11.02 -18.89
C PHE A 176 -7.34 -12.42 -18.25
N LEU A 177 -7.00 -12.54 -16.96
CA LEU A 177 -7.03 -13.82 -16.23
C LEU A 177 -8.46 -14.35 -16.01
N GLN A 178 -9.50 -13.49 -16.13
CA GLN A 178 -10.91 -13.90 -16.00
C GLN A 178 -11.48 -14.54 -17.29
N LYS A 179 -10.76 -14.46 -18.40
CA LYS A 179 -11.18 -14.99 -19.72
C LYS A 179 -10.63 -16.38 -19.99
#